data_f51c22c6901959f485661dcb66be6075
#
_entry.id   f51c22c6901959f485661dcb66be6075
#
_cell.length_a   1.000
_cell.length_b   1.000
_cell.length_c   1.000
_cell.angle_alpha   90.00
_cell.angle_beta   90.00
_cell.angle_gamma   90.00
#
_symmetry.space_group_name_H-M   'P 1'
#
loop_
_entity.id
_entity.type
_entity.pdbx_description
1 polymer ?
#
loop_
_entity_poly.entity_id
_entity_poly.type
_entity_poly.pdbx_seq_one_letter_code
_entity_poly.pdbx_strand_id
1 'polypeptide(L)'
;MPITTDVSSVRAVLFDIDDTLVDTRGAFRHALAVVGERHLPGPVDADALVATWRADVNGWYRAFARGELGYREQRMRRANELHALYGGPVMDDAAYDAWDAEFEAAFREGWVAHVDAVPLLDALDLAGVAYGAVSNAHVAYQRDKLDRAGLERVPMLVGVDTFGVGKPDPRVFLEGARLLGAEPASAAYVGDELDIDARAAVAAGLACGVWVDRPQTRRDGHAGGGDASSLGDGVVRVERLADVAAALGL
;
A
#
# COMPACT_ATOMS: atom_id res chain seq x y z
N MET A 1 -17.54 -4.46 29.34
CA MET A 1 -18.50 -4.86 28.30
C MET A 1 -17.78 -4.69 26.99
N PRO A 2 -17.66 -5.73 26.11
CA PRO A 2 -17.12 -5.51 24.81
C PRO A 2 -18.02 -4.52 24.07
N ILE A 3 -17.45 -3.44 23.55
CA ILE A 3 -18.12 -2.51 22.67
C ILE A 3 -18.25 -3.29 21.35
N THR A 4 -19.43 -3.85 21.09
CA THR A 4 -19.78 -4.33 19.75
C THR A 4 -19.81 -3.10 18.87
N THR A 5 -18.80 -2.95 18.02
CA THR A 5 -18.78 -1.90 17.00
C THR A 5 -20.03 -2.08 16.14
N ASP A 6 -20.96 -1.14 16.23
CA ASP A 6 -22.14 -1.14 15.36
C ASP A 6 -21.70 -0.70 13.96
N VAL A 7 -21.26 -1.68 13.16
CA VAL A 7 -20.80 -1.47 11.79
C VAL A 7 -21.94 -1.09 10.85
N SER A 8 -23.21 -1.18 11.29
CA SER A 8 -24.39 -0.82 10.47
C SER A 8 -24.52 0.70 10.20
N SER A 9 -23.63 1.50 10.76
CA SER A 9 -23.62 2.97 10.61
C SER A 9 -22.58 3.49 9.60
N VAL A 10 -21.79 2.61 8.94
CA VAL A 10 -20.75 3.05 7.99
C VAL A 10 -21.39 3.73 6.78
N ARG A 11 -20.95 4.95 6.50
CA ARG A 11 -21.41 5.81 5.39
C ARG A 11 -20.30 6.13 4.41
N ALA A 12 -19.04 5.92 4.79
CA ALA A 12 -17.89 6.17 3.97
C ALA A 12 -16.79 5.11 4.22
N VAL A 13 -16.06 4.77 3.16
CA VAL A 13 -14.92 3.85 3.23
C VAL A 13 -13.69 4.53 2.65
N LEU A 14 -12.65 4.62 3.45
CA LEU A 14 -11.32 5.05 3.04
C LEU A 14 -10.46 3.82 2.73
N PHE A 15 -9.71 3.88 1.65
CA PHE A 15 -8.85 2.79 1.20
C PHE A 15 -7.39 3.21 1.20
N ASP A 16 -6.51 2.31 1.61
CA ASP A 16 -5.15 2.30 1.13
C ASP A 16 -5.11 1.84 -0.34
N ILE A 17 -4.01 2.09 -1.02
CA ILE A 17 -3.84 1.75 -2.45
C ILE A 17 -2.87 0.59 -2.64
N ASP A 18 -1.65 0.72 -2.08
CA ASP A 18 -0.55 -0.21 -2.32
C ASP A 18 -0.77 -1.54 -1.60
N ASP A 19 -0.81 -2.65 -2.36
CA ASP A 19 -1.14 -3.99 -1.87
C ASP A 19 -2.55 -4.14 -1.26
N THR A 20 -3.35 -3.07 -1.29
CA THR A 20 -4.77 -3.08 -0.92
C THR A 20 -5.67 -3.09 -2.16
N LEU A 21 -5.78 -1.97 -2.90
CA LEU A 21 -6.54 -1.89 -4.14
C LEU A 21 -5.73 -2.31 -5.36
N VAL A 22 -4.44 -2.01 -5.38
CA VAL A 22 -3.50 -2.30 -6.48
C VAL A 22 -2.46 -3.31 -6.02
N ASP A 23 -2.18 -4.32 -6.85
CA ASP A 23 -1.12 -5.31 -6.63
C ASP A 23 0.26 -4.68 -6.86
N THR A 24 0.70 -3.88 -5.89
CA THR A 24 2.00 -3.20 -5.95
C THR A 24 3.16 -4.20 -5.86
N ARG A 25 2.99 -5.32 -5.15
CA ARG A 25 3.99 -6.40 -5.09
C ARG A 25 4.18 -7.07 -6.46
N GLY A 26 3.09 -7.34 -7.17
CA GLY A 26 3.14 -7.86 -8.53
C GLY A 26 3.81 -6.88 -9.48
N ALA A 27 3.56 -5.59 -9.34
CA ALA A 27 4.25 -4.55 -10.10
C ALA A 27 5.75 -4.51 -9.81
N PHE A 28 6.18 -4.63 -8.55
CA PHE A 28 7.60 -4.77 -8.19
C PHE A 28 8.23 -6.03 -8.81
N ARG A 29 7.51 -7.15 -8.77
CA ARG A 29 7.96 -8.41 -9.37
C ARG A 29 8.18 -8.25 -10.88
N HIS A 30 7.23 -7.62 -11.57
CA HIS A 30 7.33 -7.33 -13.00
C HIS A 30 8.55 -6.44 -13.29
N ALA A 31 8.68 -5.31 -12.61
CA ALA A 31 9.78 -4.37 -12.82
C ALA A 31 11.16 -5.01 -12.56
N LEU A 32 11.30 -5.74 -11.45
CA LEU A 32 12.56 -6.41 -11.11
C LEU A 32 12.90 -7.53 -12.12
N ALA A 33 11.90 -8.24 -12.67
CA ALA A 33 12.12 -9.20 -13.74
C ALA A 33 12.68 -8.51 -15.00
N VAL A 34 12.05 -7.41 -15.44
CA VAL A 34 12.47 -6.66 -16.63
C VAL A 34 13.91 -6.14 -16.51
N VAL A 35 14.23 -5.45 -15.40
CA VAL A 35 15.60 -4.94 -15.23
C VAL A 35 16.60 -6.07 -14.94
N GLY A 36 16.17 -7.15 -14.27
CA GLY A 36 17.00 -8.32 -14.03
C GLY A 36 17.41 -9.01 -15.32
N GLU A 37 16.46 -9.29 -16.22
CA GLU A 37 16.73 -9.91 -17.52
C GLU A 37 17.67 -9.06 -18.40
N ARG A 38 17.63 -7.76 -18.26
CA ARG A 38 18.42 -6.82 -19.07
C ARG A 38 19.82 -6.55 -18.51
N HIS A 39 19.96 -6.50 -17.20
CA HIS A 39 21.18 -6.00 -16.53
C HIS A 39 21.95 -7.05 -15.73
N LEU A 40 21.35 -8.23 -15.45
CA LEU A 40 22.02 -9.30 -14.71
C LEU A 40 22.49 -10.43 -15.64
N PRO A 41 23.64 -11.07 -15.35
CA PRO A 41 24.10 -12.21 -16.14
C PRO A 41 23.30 -13.47 -15.79
N GLY A 42 22.68 -14.08 -16.78
CA GLY A 42 21.97 -15.36 -16.64
C GLY A 42 20.48 -15.24 -16.32
N PRO A 43 19.79 -16.37 -16.13
CA PRO A 43 18.36 -16.38 -15.87
C PRO A 43 18.08 -15.79 -14.49
N VAL A 44 17.00 -14.99 -14.41
CA VAL A 44 16.55 -14.36 -13.17
C VAL A 44 15.32 -15.04 -12.60
N ASP A 45 15.32 -15.25 -11.30
CA ASP A 45 14.12 -15.60 -10.53
C ASP A 45 13.52 -14.31 -9.95
N ALA A 46 12.41 -13.86 -10.53
CA ALA A 46 11.74 -12.62 -10.13
C ALA A 46 11.29 -12.63 -8.67
N ASP A 47 10.88 -13.78 -8.12
CA ASP A 47 10.46 -13.89 -6.73
C ASP A 47 11.66 -13.77 -5.78
N ALA A 48 12.81 -14.33 -6.16
CA ALA A 48 14.06 -14.16 -5.42
C ALA A 48 14.55 -12.70 -5.45
N LEU A 49 14.42 -12.01 -6.60
CA LEU A 49 14.75 -10.58 -6.70
C LEU A 49 13.85 -9.72 -5.79
N VAL A 50 12.53 -9.99 -5.78
CA VAL A 50 11.59 -9.31 -4.88
C VAL A 50 11.93 -9.57 -3.42
N ALA A 51 12.20 -10.83 -3.06
CA ALA A 51 12.57 -11.19 -1.69
C ALA A 51 13.82 -10.44 -1.25
N THR A 52 14.87 -10.43 -2.09
CA THR A 52 16.11 -9.68 -1.84
C THR A 52 15.85 -8.18 -1.67
N TRP A 53 15.08 -7.60 -2.59
CA TRP A 53 14.73 -6.19 -2.53
C TRP A 53 13.97 -5.84 -1.25
N ARG A 54 13.03 -6.67 -0.82
CA ARG A 54 12.21 -6.44 0.37
C ARG A 54 12.95 -6.69 1.68
N ALA A 55 13.93 -7.56 1.69
CA ALA A 55 14.70 -7.88 2.89
C ALA A 55 15.42 -6.66 3.47
N ASP A 56 15.81 -5.69 2.61
CA ASP A 56 16.52 -4.46 3.03
C ASP A 56 17.64 -4.77 4.03
N VAL A 57 18.46 -5.77 3.69
CA VAL A 57 19.46 -6.39 4.61
C VAL A 57 20.36 -5.33 5.24
N ASN A 58 20.81 -4.36 4.45
CA ASN A 58 21.67 -3.26 4.93
C ASN A 58 20.88 -2.07 5.50
N GLY A 59 19.53 -2.14 5.50
CA GLY A 59 18.68 -1.13 6.12
C GLY A 59 18.62 0.21 5.39
N TRP A 60 18.89 0.25 4.08
CA TRP A 60 18.87 1.49 3.30
C TRP A 60 17.49 2.13 3.23
N TYR A 61 16.43 1.31 3.06
CA TYR A 61 15.05 1.80 3.10
C TYR A 61 14.66 2.29 4.49
N ARG A 62 15.07 1.56 5.54
CA ARG A 62 14.84 1.98 6.92
C ARG A 62 15.57 3.28 7.25
N ALA A 63 16.79 3.50 6.73
CA ALA A 63 17.52 4.76 6.87
C ALA A 63 16.80 5.92 6.16
N PHE A 64 16.28 5.69 4.96
CA PHE A 64 15.43 6.65 4.26
C PHE A 64 14.16 6.98 5.06
N ALA A 65 13.46 5.98 5.59
CA ALA A 65 12.25 6.18 6.39
C ALA A 65 12.49 7.01 7.66
N ARG A 66 13.73 7.02 8.18
CA ARG A 66 14.15 7.88 9.30
C ARG A 66 14.68 9.25 8.87
N GLY A 67 14.69 9.55 7.57
CA GLY A 67 15.21 10.81 7.02
C GLY A 67 16.74 10.91 6.97
N GLU A 68 17.46 9.79 7.15
CA GLU A 68 18.95 9.73 7.15
C GLU A 68 19.53 9.66 5.73
N LEU A 69 18.75 9.21 4.75
CA LEU A 69 19.12 9.11 3.34
C LEU A 69 18.05 9.74 2.44
N GLY A 70 18.47 10.23 1.27
CA GLY A 70 17.55 10.63 0.21
C GLY A 70 16.92 9.44 -0.50
N TYR A 71 15.74 9.66 -1.13
CA TYR A 71 15.01 8.62 -1.87
C TYR A 71 15.86 7.98 -2.97
N ARG A 72 16.50 8.80 -3.83
CA ARG A 72 17.36 8.31 -4.91
C ARG A 72 18.54 7.50 -4.37
N GLU A 73 19.17 7.99 -3.31
CA GLU A 73 20.36 7.36 -2.73
C GLU A 73 20.04 5.97 -2.16
N GLN A 74 18.97 5.81 -1.38
CA GLN A 74 18.58 4.50 -0.86
C GLN A 74 18.24 3.51 -1.99
N ARG A 75 17.58 3.96 -3.06
CA ARG A 75 17.25 3.11 -4.21
C ARG A 75 18.49 2.67 -4.96
N MET A 76 19.40 3.60 -5.26
CA MET A 76 20.67 3.28 -5.93
C MET A 76 21.52 2.28 -5.13
N ARG A 77 21.59 2.45 -3.80
CA ARG A 77 22.31 1.52 -2.93
C ARG A 77 21.69 0.12 -2.96
N ARG A 78 20.37 0.01 -2.91
CA ARG A 78 19.65 -1.27 -2.97
C ARG A 78 19.75 -1.92 -4.36
N ALA A 79 19.71 -1.13 -5.44
CA ALA A 79 19.90 -1.64 -6.80
C ALA A 79 21.33 -2.18 -6.98
N ASN A 80 22.34 -1.48 -6.49
CA ASN A 80 23.74 -1.95 -6.52
C ASN A 80 23.96 -3.18 -5.64
N GLU A 81 23.28 -3.26 -4.50
CA GLU A 81 23.30 -4.44 -3.63
C GLU A 81 22.71 -5.67 -4.35
N LEU A 82 21.58 -5.50 -5.02
CA LEU A 82 20.96 -6.54 -5.84
C LEU A 82 21.90 -6.96 -6.98
N HIS A 83 22.51 -6.01 -7.70
CA HIS A 83 23.49 -6.31 -8.73
C HIS A 83 24.68 -7.12 -8.17
N ALA A 84 25.22 -6.71 -7.03
CA ALA A 84 26.34 -7.42 -6.39
C ALA A 84 25.99 -8.88 -6.04
N LEU A 85 24.76 -9.12 -5.55
CA LEU A 85 24.30 -10.47 -5.19
C LEU A 85 24.05 -11.37 -6.41
N TYR A 86 23.62 -10.80 -7.52
CA TYR A 86 23.29 -11.55 -8.74
C TYR A 86 24.33 -11.40 -9.86
N GLY A 87 25.52 -10.87 -9.55
CA GLY A 87 26.66 -10.80 -10.48
C GLY A 87 26.56 -9.70 -11.53
N GLY A 88 25.67 -8.74 -11.36
CA GLY A 88 25.56 -7.57 -12.22
C GLY A 88 26.69 -6.54 -11.97
N PRO A 89 26.91 -5.61 -12.91
CA PRO A 89 27.91 -4.56 -12.75
C PRO A 89 27.50 -3.55 -11.67
N VAL A 90 28.48 -2.95 -11.00
CA VAL A 90 28.24 -1.80 -10.15
C VAL A 90 27.85 -0.61 -11.03
N MET A 91 26.74 0.04 -10.71
CA MET A 91 26.23 1.20 -11.41
C MET A 91 26.76 2.50 -10.80
N ASP A 92 27.33 3.34 -11.63
CA ASP A 92 27.52 4.76 -11.32
C ASP A 92 26.20 5.54 -11.47
N ASP A 93 26.23 6.87 -11.25
CA ASP A 93 25.03 7.70 -11.33
C ASP A 93 24.30 7.61 -12.67
N ALA A 94 25.01 7.62 -13.77
CA ALA A 94 24.39 7.60 -15.12
C ALA A 94 23.78 6.23 -15.45
N ALA A 95 24.47 5.15 -15.09
CA ALA A 95 23.98 3.79 -15.28
C ALA A 95 22.76 3.51 -14.38
N TYR A 96 22.80 4.03 -13.12
CA TYR A 96 21.65 3.93 -12.24
C TYR A 96 20.44 4.71 -12.75
N ASP A 97 20.62 5.94 -13.25
CA ASP A 97 19.51 6.74 -13.77
C ASP A 97 18.83 6.04 -14.97
N ALA A 98 19.60 5.37 -15.83
CA ALA A 98 19.06 4.56 -16.92
C ALA A 98 18.30 3.33 -16.37
N TRP A 99 18.88 2.62 -15.42
CA TRP A 99 18.26 1.46 -14.77
C TRP A 99 16.95 1.85 -14.03
N ASP A 100 16.96 2.98 -13.30
CA ASP A 100 15.78 3.44 -12.54
C ASP A 100 14.65 3.89 -13.48
N ALA A 101 14.98 4.50 -14.61
CA ALA A 101 13.99 4.86 -15.63
C ALA A 101 13.32 3.62 -16.24
N GLU A 102 14.08 2.55 -16.52
CA GLU A 102 13.55 1.27 -17.00
C GLU A 102 12.71 0.58 -15.94
N PHE A 103 13.22 0.55 -14.69
CA PHE A 103 12.48 0.01 -13.56
C PHE A 103 11.15 0.72 -13.37
N GLU A 104 11.14 2.05 -13.35
CA GLU A 104 9.93 2.86 -13.13
C GLU A 104 8.92 2.68 -14.28
N ALA A 105 9.39 2.57 -15.54
CA ALA A 105 8.52 2.28 -16.66
C ALA A 105 7.83 0.93 -16.50
N ALA A 106 8.60 -0.14 -16.23
CA ALA A 106 8.05 -1.47 -16.02
C ALA A 106 7.19 -1.55 -14.75
N PHE A 107 7.54 -0.82 -13.70
CA PHE A 107 6.73 -0.75 -12.48
C PHE A 107 5.34 -0.17 -12.75
N ARG A 108 5.26 0.90 -13.57
CA ARG A 108 4.00 1.50 -14.00
C ARG A 108 3.19 0.59 -14.90
N GLU A 109 3.84 -0.20 -15.77
CA GLU A 109 3.18 -1.22 -16.59
C GLU A 109 2.57 -2.34 -15.75
N GLY A 110 3.18 -2.64 -14.61
CA GLY A 110 2.71 -3.65 -13.66
C GLY A 110 1.56 -3.21 -12.74
N TRP A 111 1.13 -1.94 -12.78
CA TRP A 111 0.03 -1.48 -11.93
C TRP A 111 -1.30 -2.05 -12.38
N VAL A 112 -1.78 -3.05 -11.68
CA VAL A 112 -3.07 -3.70 -11.90
C VAL A 112 -3.87 -3.73 -10.62
N ALA A 113 -5.17 -3.54 -10.71
CA ALA A 113 -6.06 -3.70 -9.56
C ALA A 113 -6.10 -5.16 -9.10
N HIS A 114 -6.22 -5.38 -7.79
CA HIS A 114 -6.61 -6.71 -7.31
C HIS A 114 -7.97 -7.10 -7.90
N VAL A 115 -8.12 -8.38 -8.24
CA VAL A 115 -9.31 -8.89 -8.95
C VAL A 115 -10.63 -8.67 -8.19
N ASP A 116 -10.55 -8.47 -6.89
CA ASP A 116 -11.68 -8.23 -5.98
C ASP A 116 -11.90 -6.75 -5.65
N ALA A 117 -11.09 -5.82 -6.18
CA ALA A 117 -11.23 -4.39 -5.95
C ALA A 117 -12.50 -3.83 -6.64
N VAL A 118 -12.65 -4.05 -7.94
CA VAL A 118 -13.82 -3.58 -8.70
C VAL A 118 -15.14 -4.13 -8.16
N PRO A 119 -15.28 -5.45 -7.88
CA PRO A 119 -16.48 -5.99 -7.25
C PRO A 119 -16.84 -5.36 -5.90
N LEU A 120 -15.84 -5.03 -5.05
CA LEU A 120 -16.09 -4.32 -3.81
C LEU A 120 -16.62 -2.90 -4.06
N LEU A 121 -16.00 -2.15 -4.97
CA LEU A 121 -16.44 -0.80 -5.30
C LEU A 121 -17.87 -0.80 -5.87
N ASP A 122 -18.23 -1.80 -6.68
CA ASP A 122 -19.60 -1.99 -7.19
C ASP A 122 -20.59 -2.22 -6.05
N ALA A 123 -20.23 -3.02 -5.05
CA ALA A 123 -21.06 -3.26 -3.87
C ALA A 123 -21.25 -1.98 -3.04
N LEU A 124 -20.22 -1.16 -2.88
CA LEU A 124 -20.29 0.14 -2.17
C LEU A 124 -21.20 1.12 -2.94
N ASP A 125 -21.07 1.20 -4.26
CA ASP A 125 -21.93 2.03 -5.11
C ASP A 125 -23.39 1.63 -4.97
N LEU A 126 -23.71 0.32 -4.99
CA LEU A 126 -25.06 -0.20 -4.80
C LEU A 126 -25.61 0.11 -3.40
N ALA A 127 -24.78 0.11 -2.39
CA ALA A 127 -25.15 0.46 -1.01
C ALA A 127 -25.22 1.99 -0.77
N GLY A 128 -24.83 2.80 -1.75
CA GLY A 128 -24.76 4.26 -1.61
C GLY A 128 -23.71 4.74 -0.60
N VAL A 129 -22.64 3.96 -0.42
CA VAL A 129 -21.54 4.27 0.50
C VAL A 129 -20.45 5.01 -0.26
N ALA A 130 -20.12 6.23 0.20
CA ALA A 130 -19.04 7.01 -0.38
C ALA A 130 -17.67 6.35 -0.12
N TYR A 131 -16.73 6.50 -1.06
CA TYR A 131 -15.38 5.96 -0.87
C TYR A 131 -14.30 6.84 -1.51
N GLY A 132 -13.06 6.65 -1.08
CA GLY A 132 -11.89 7.31 -1.64
C GLY A 132 -10.59 6.80 -1.01
N ALA A 133 -9.46 7.23 -1.55
CA ALA A 133 -8.15 6.72 -1.18
C ALA A 133 -7.33 7.68 -0.32
N VAL A 134 -6.62 7.12 0.65
CA VAL A 134 -5.64 7.81 1.51
C VAL A 134 -4.35 6.99 1.52
N SER A 135 -3.22 7.57 1.10
CA SER A 135 -1.97 6.84 0.92
C SER A 135 -0.76 7.58 1.47
N ASN A 136 0.30 6.83 1.78
CA ASN A 136 1.61 7.34 2.18
C ASN A 136 2.52 7.71 0.99
N ALA A 137 1.93 7.94 -0.18
CA ALA A 137 2.63 8.47 -1.35
C ALA A 137 2.01 9.81 -1.80
N HIS A 138 2.62 10.48 -2.78
CA HIS A 138 2.12 11.75 -3.32
C HIS A 138 0.80 11.57 -4.07
N VAL A 139 -0.12 12.53 -3.91
CA VAL A 139 -1.45 12.52 -4.54
C VAL A 139 -1.37 12.30 -6.05
N ALA A 140 -0.52 13.06 -6.76
CA ALA A 140 -0.41 12.95 -8.22
C ALA A 140 0.10 11.58 -8.67
N TYR A 141 1.05 10.98 -7.94
CA TYR A 141 1.59 9.66 -8.24
C TYR A 141 0.54 8.56 -8.06
N GLN A 142 -0.20 8.61 -6.95
CA GLN A 142 -1.26 7.63 -6.67
C GLN A 142 -2.48 7.81 -7.60
N ARG A 143 -2.76 9.04 -8.04
CA ARG A 143 -3.79 9.29 -9.05
C ARG A 143 -3.44 8.58 -10.36
N ASP A 144 -2.21 8.78 -10.88
CA ASP A 144 -1.73 8.07 -12.08
C ASP A 144 -1.81 6.54 -11.91
N LYS A 145 -1.47 6.03 -10.72
CA LYS A 145 -1.58 4.59 -10.41
C LYS A 145 -3.01 4.08 -10.46
N LEU A 146 -3.95 4.77 -9.82
CA LEU A 146 -5.37 4.40 -9.85
C LEU A 146 -5.93 4.43 -11.28
N ASP A 147 -5.58 5.46 -12.06
CA ASP A 147 -6.04 5.60 -13.45
C ASP A 147 -5.52 4.45 -14.32
N ARG A 148 -4.23 4.09 -14.21
CA ARG A 148 -3.62 2.98 -14.96
C ARG A 148 -4.14 1.61 -14.52
N ALA A 149 -4.51 1.47 -13.26
CA ALA A 149 -5.08 0.23 -12.74
C ALA A 149 -6.58 0.05 -13.06
N GLY A 150 -7.21 0.98 -13.80
CA GLY A 150 -8.65 0.95 -14.11
C GLY A 150 -9.54 1.27 -12.89
N LEU A 151 -9.01 2.05 -11.97
CA LEU A 151 -9.68 2.49 -10.73
C LEU A 151 -9.91 4.01 -10.72
N GLU A 152 -10.07 4.63 -11.89
CA GLU A 152 -10.25 6.08 -12.07
C GLU A 152 -11.45 6.65 -11.31
N ARG A 153 -12.44 5.81 -10.97
CA ARG A 153 -13.60 6.20 -10.15
C ARG A 153 -13.29 6.37 -8.66
N VAL A 154 -12.12 5.89 -8.18
CA VAL A 154 -11.70 6.08 -6.80
C VAL A 154 -11.01 7.43 -6.65
N PRO A 155 -11.61 8.43 -5.98
CA PRO A 155 -10.94 9.71 -5.78
C PRO A 155 -9.73 9.54 -4.87
N MET A 156 -8.58 10.08 -5.29
CA MET A 156 -7.42 10.22 -4.41
C MET A 156 -7.63 11.44 -3.51
N LEU A 157 -7.81 11.22 -2.21
CA LEU A 157 -8.21 12.25 -1.26
C LEU A 157 -7.01 12.87 -0.54
N VAL A 158 -6.16 12.04 0.07
CA VAL A 158 -5.06 12.47 0.94
C VAL A 158 -3.80 11.69 0.60
N GLY A 159 -2.73 12.41 0.29
CA GLY A 159 -1.37 11.88 0.16
C GLY A 159 -0.43 12.51 1.18
N VAL A 160 0.81 12.04 1.21
CA VAL A 160 1.85 12.58 2.11
C VAL A 160 2.12 14.07 1.87
N ASP A 161 1.91 14.57 0.66
CA ASP A 161 2.03 15.97 0.27
C ASP A 161 0.88 16.86 0.75
N THR A 162 -0.22 16.29 1.25
CA THR A 162 -1.34 17.07 1.80
C THR A 162 -0.96 17.78 3.09
N PHE A 163 -0.26 17.09 4.00
CA PHE A 163 0.15 17.63 5.30
C PHE A 163 1.66 17.54 5.57
N GLY A 164 2.44 17.03 4.61
CA GLY A 164 3.85 16.71 4.83
C GLY A 164 4.07 15.48 5.74
N VAL A 165 3.01 14.74 6.04
CA VAL A 165 3.02 13.51 6.84
C VAL A 165 2.04 12.50 6.28
N GLY A 166 2.27 11.21 6.56
CA GLY A 166 1.39 10.11 6.17
C GLY A 166 0.81 9.37 7.36
N LYS A 167 0.13 8.27 7.08
CA LYS A 167 -0.33 7.31 8.10
C LYS A 167 0.89 6.83 8.93
N PRO A 168 0.78 6.70 10.22
CA PRO A 168 -0.43 6.65 11.07
C PRO A 168 -0.89 8.00 11.66
N ASP A 169 -0.46 9.16 11.12
CA ASP A 169 -0.90 10.46 11.62
C ASP A 169 -2.44 10.59 11.50
N PRO A 170 -3.17 10.87 12.59
CA PRO A 170 -4.63 10.89 12.58
C PRO A 170 -5.23 11.91 11.61
N ARG A 171 -4.51 12.98 11.27
CA ARG A 171 -4.98 14.04 10.37
C ARG A 171 -5.34 13.50 8.99
N VAL A 172 -4.62 12.48 8.50
CA VAL A 172 -4.85 11.94 7.16
C VAL A 172 -6.18 11.17 7.07
N PHE A 173 -6.54 10.45 8.14
CA PHE A 173 -7.81 9.72 8.21
C PHE A 173 -9.00 10.67 8.38
N LEU A 174 -8.86 11.66 9.28
CA LEU A 174 -9.90 12.65 9.55
C LEU A 174 -10.20 13.51 8.33
N GLU A 175 -9.17 13.93 7.59
CA GLU A 175 -9.34 14.70 6.36
C GLU A 175 -9.98 13.83 5.26
N GLY A 176 -9.59 12.56 5.13
CA GLY A 176 -10.24 11.65 4.20
C GLY A 176 -11.74 11.53 4.46
N ALA A 177 -12.15 11.31 5.72
CA ALA A 177 -13.56 11.26 6.11
C ALA A 177 -14.29 12.57 5.81
N ARG A 178 -13.67 13.71 6.15
CA ARG A 178 -14.21 15.06 5.88
C ARG A 178 -14.45 15.30 4.37
N LEU A 179 -13.51 14.90 3.53
CA LEU A 179 -13.61 15.04 2.08
C LEU A 179 -14.73 14.18 1.48
N LEU A 180 -15.08 13.05 2.11
CA LEU A 180 -16.23 12.22 1.76
C LEU A 180 -17.55 12.73 2.40
N GLY A 181 -17.51 13.81 3.18
CA GLY A 181 -18.69 14.34 3.87
C GLY A 181 -19.19 13.45 5.00
N ALA A 182 -18.32 12.63 5.59
CA ALA A 182 -18.65 11.69 6.66
C ALA A 182 -18.05 12.14 8.00
N GLU A 183 -18.80 11.91 9.08
CA GLU A 183 -18.23 11.97 10.42
C GLU A 183 -17.26 10.82 10.63
N PRO A 184 -16.13 11.01 11.34
CA PRO A 184 -15.17 9.94 11.58
C PRO A 184 -15.80 8.66 12.14
N ALA A 185 -16.73 8.79 13.10
CA ALA A 185 -17.44 7.66 13.69
C ALA A 185 -18.43 6.94 12.74
N SER A 186 -18.57 7.41 11.50
CA SER A 186 -19.33 6.74 10.42
C SER A 186 -18.47 6.39 9.22
N ALA A 187 -17.13 6.47 9.34
CA ALA A 187 -16.19 6.09 8.30
C ALA A 187 -15.41 4.84 8.72
N ALA A 188 -15.14 3.96 7.76
CA ALA A 188 -14.22 2.83 7.90
C ALA A 188 -12.93 3.07 7.11
N TYR A 189 -11.84 2.44 7.52
CA TYR A 189 -10.61 2.39 6.75
C TYR A 189 -10.26 0.95 6.39
N VAL A 190 -9.85 0.71 5.15
CA VAL A 190 -9.46 -0.60 4.62
C VAL A 190 -8.02 -0.54 4.13
N GLY A 191 -7.15 -1.38 4.65
CA GLY A 191 -5.74 -1.42 4.26
C GLY A 191 -5.05 -2.73 4.60
N ASP A 192 -3.84 -2.94 4.06
CA ASP A 192 -3.07 -4.18 4.21
C ASP A 192 -2.09 -4.16 5.40
N GLU A 193 -1.83 -3.00 5.99
CA GLU A 193 -0.94 -2.85 7.14
C GLU A 193 -1.72 -2.68 8.45
N LEU A 194 -1.68 -3.69 9.33
CA LEU A 194 -2.46 -3.72 10.57
C LEU A 194 -2.26 -2.47 11.44
N ASP A 195 -1.00 -2.05 11.67
CA ASP A 195 -0.68 -0.97 12.61
C ASP A 195 -0.86 0.42 11.98
N ILE A 196 -0.47 0.58 10.71
CA ILE A 196 -0.46 1.87 10.02
C ILE A 196 -1.83 2.20 9.44
N ASP A 197 -2.62 1.19 9.07
CA ASP A 197 -3.94 1.34 8.48
C ASP A 197 -5.05 1.10 9.51
N ALA A 198 -5.30 -0.15 9.86
CA ALA A 198 -6.50 -0.52 10.60
C ALA A 198 -6.50 0.01 12.04
N ARG A 199 -5.42 -0.23 12.79
CA ARG A 199 -5.31 0.27 14.18
C ARG A 199 -5.21 1.77 14.25
N ALA A 200 -4.44 2.38 13.33
CA ALA A 200 -4.29 3.83 13.27
C ALA A 200 -5.60 4.54 12.93
N ALA A 201 -6.41 3.98 12.04
CA ALA A 201 -7.73 4.51 11.70
C ALA A 201 -8.66 4.50 12.93
N VAL A 202 -8.71 3.40 13.68
CA VAL A 202 -9.49 3.31 14.91
C VAL A 202 -8.98 4.30 15.96
N ALA A 203 -7.66 4.39 16.14
CA ALA A 203 -7.05 5.36 17.04
C ALA A 203 -7.32 6.81 16.65
N ALA A 204 -7.51 7.09 15.36
CA ALA A 204 -7.93 8.41 14.85
C ALA A 204 -9.43 8.70 15.08
N GLY A 205 -10.22 7.73 15.53
CA GLY A 205 -11.64 7.88 15.82
C GLY A 205 -12.59 7.43 14.70
N LEU A 206 -12.11 6.69 13.71
CA LEU A 206 -12.98 6.06 12.73
C LEU A 206 -13.80 4.92 13.38
N ALA A 207 -14.96 4.60 12.78
CA ALA A 207 -15.86 3.55 13.26
C ALA A 207 -15.18 2.19 13.34
N CYS A 208 -14.38 1.83 12.34
CA CYS A 208 -13.61 0.60 12.32
C CYS A 208 -12.43 0.69 11.35
N GLY A 209 -11.44 -0.18 11.58
CA GLY A 209 -10.37 -0.48 10.66
C GLY A 209 -10.51 -1.91 10.13
N VAL A 210 -10.47 -2.09 8.82
CA VAL A 210 -10.49 -3.41 8.19
C VAL A 210 -9.08 -3.73 7.71
N TRP A 211 -8.48 -4.74 8.31
CA TRP A 211 -7.18 -5.24 7.90
C TRP A 211 -7.34 -6.34 6.85
N VAL A 212 -6.87 -6.07 5.64
CA VAL A 212 -6.84 -7.03 4.54
C VAL A 212 -5.55 -7.85 4.65
N ASP A 213 -5.60 -8.94 5.38
CA ASP A 213 -4.44 -9.81 5.65
C ASP A 213 -4.20 -10.79 4.50
N ARG A 214 -3.64 -10.28 3.41
CA ARG A 214 -3.22 -11.14 2.28
C ARG A 214 -1.90 -11.83 2.64
N PRO A 215 -1.83 -13.19 2.70
CA PRO A 215 -0.60 -13.89 3.07
C PRO A 215 0.59 -13.53 2.19
N GLN A 216 0.33 -13.20 0.92
CA GLN A 216 1.35 -12.89 -0.08
C GLN A 216 1.96 -11.47 0.09
N THR A 217 1.26 -10.55 0.76
CA THR A 217 1.71 -9.15 0.92
C THR A 217 2.38 -8.89 2.26
N ARG A 218 2.35 -9.83 3.19
CA ARG A 218 3.00 -9.68 4.50
C ARG A 218 4.48 -9.33 4.34
N ARG A 219 4.89 -8.24 4.98
CA ARG A 219 6.29 -7.81 5.01
C ARG A 219 7.01 -8.55 6.12
N ASP A 220 7.99 -9.40 5.76
CA ASP A 220 8.87 -10.02 6.74
C ASP A 220 9.65 -8.92 7.51
N GLY A 221 9.55 -8.94 8.84
CA GLY A 221 10.30 -8.03 9.71
C GLY A 221 9.67 -6.67 10.01
N HIS A 222 8.51 -6.33 9.44
CA HIS A 222 7.67 -5.28 9.98
C HIS A 222 6.71 -5.90 10.99
N ALA A 223 6.50 -5.22 12.12
CA ALA A 223 5.58 -5.64 13.17
C ALA A 223 4.08 -5.63 12.75
N GLY A 224 3.81 -5.67 11.44
CA GLY A 224 2.50 -5.97 10.86
C GLY A 224 2.07 -7.42 11.04
N GLY A 225 2.98 -8.27 11.53
CA GLY A 225 2.68 -9.58 12.11
C GLY A 225 2.33 -9.46 13.60
N GLY A 226 1.71 -8.38 14.03
CA GLY A 226 1.12 -8.27 15.34
C GLY A 226 0.26 -9.50 15.59
N ASP A 227 0.49 -10.15 16.72
CA ASP A 227 -0.23 -11.35 17.15
C ASP A 227 -1.73 -11.18 16.82
N ALA A 228 -2.22 -11.94 15.82
CA ALA A 228 -3.63 -11.92 15.40
C ALA A 228 -4.57 -12.32 16.56
N SER A 229 -4.02 -12.76 17.69
CA SER A 229 -4.74 -13.00 18.93
C SER A 229 -5.22 -11.71 19.62
N SER A 230 -4.77 -10.52 19.16
CA SER A 230 -5.11 -9.21 19.73
C SER A 230 -5.20 -8.15 18.62
N LEU A 231 -6.23 -8.22 17.79
CA LEU A 231 -6.47 -7.21 16.74
C LEU A 231 -6.71 -5.81 17.33
N GLY A 232 -7.21 -5.75 18.57
CA GLY A 232 -7.70 -4.54 19.20
C GLY A 232 -9.19 -4.30 18.89
N ASP A 233 -9.85 -3.55 19.78
CA ASP A 233 -11.26 -3.18 19.60
C ASP A 233 -11.42 -2.34 18.32
N GLY A 234 -12.48 -2.60 17.55
CA GLY A 234 -12.78 -1.87 16.32
C GLY A 234 -11.99 -2.30 15.09
N VAL A 235 -11.10 -3.30 15.19
CA VAL A 235 -10.38 -3.84 14.03
C VAL A 235 -11.00 -5.16 13.57
N VAL A 236 -11.30 -5.26 12.29
CA VAL A 236 -11.81 -6.48 11.63
C VAL A 236 -10.74 -7.00 10.67
N ARG A 237 -10.49 -8.31 10.69
CA ARG A 237 -9.59 -8.98 9.75
C ARG A 237 -10.39 -9.64 8.64
N VAL A 238 -9.98 -9.42 7.40
CA VAL A 238 -10.44 -10.15 6.22
C VAL A 238 -9.24 -10.65 5.42
N GLU A 239 -9.40 -11.65 4.59
CA GLU A 239 -8.31 -12.15 3.73
C GLU A 239 -8.41 -11.59 2.30
N ARG A 240 -9.57 -11.05 1.92
CA ARG A 240 -9.86 -10.54 0.58
C ARG A 240 -10.73 -9.30 0.65
N LEU A 241 -10.60 -8.42 -0.34
CA LEU A 241 -11.51 -7.26 -0.47
C LEU A 241 -12.98 -7.69 -0.67
N ALA A 242 -13.21 -8.84 -1.30
CA ALA A 242 -14.56 -9.39 -1.48
C ALA A 242 -15.33 -9.58 -0.16
N ASP A 243 -14.62 -9.75 0.95
CA ASP A 243 -15.23 -9.99 2.26
C ASP A 243 -15.52 -8.69 3.04
N VAL A 244 -15.03 -7.52 2.54
CA VAL A 244 -15.13 -6.22 3.23
C VAL A 244 -16.58 -5.74 3.35
N ALA A 245 -17.38 -5.82 2.28
CA ALA A 245 -18.77 -5.37 2.32
C ALA A 245 -19.55 -6.11 3.41
N ALA A 246 -19.45 -7.43 3.47
CA ALA A 246 -20.09 -8.24 4.52
C ALA A 246 -19.55 -7.91 5.92
N ALA A 247 -18.23 -7.66 6.05
CA ALA A 247 -17.62 -7.25 7.33
C ALA A 247 -18.11 -5.89 7.81
N LEU A 248 -18.54 -5.02 6.89
CA LEU A 248 -19.12 -3.69 7.19
C LEU A 248 -20.66 -3.72 7.33
N GLY A 249 -21.30 -4.89 7.17
CA GLY A 249 -22.74 -5.04 7.27
C GLY A 249 -23.53 -4.45 6.08
N LEU A 250 -22.90 -4.42 4.89
CA LEU A 250 -23.43 -3.89 3.63
C LEU A 250 -23.95 -4.99 2.72
#